data_cb77386397f88b01b5b66e25d193a1ff
#
_entry.id   cb77386397f88b01b5b66e25d193a1ff
#
_cell.length_a   1.000
_cell.length_b   1.000
_cell.length_c   1.000
_cell.angle_alpha   90.00
_cell.angle_beta   90.00
_cell.angle_gamma   90.00
#
_symmetry.space_group_name_H-M   'P 1'
#
loop_
_entity.id
_entity.type
_entity.pdbx_description
1 polymer ?
#
loop_
_entity_poly.entity_id
_entity_poly.type
_entity_poly.pdbx_seq_one_letter_code
_entity_poly.pdbx_strand_id
1 'polypeptide(L)'
;MPRYTKTAMLLHWLTALLIIAAFFLGLTMVAIPGFSPTKLKYFSWHKWIGVSVLGLAVLRALWRLTHTPPAPLASIPPLQHKLAEGMHYLLYFLIFAVPLSGYFYTYAAGVPVVYLGLWQMPAVIAPDPELKATLKTVHYILTMTMAAAVVAHALAALKHHFIDRDITLKRMLPL
;
A
#
# COMPACT_ATOMS: atom_id res chain seq x y z
N MET A 1 -20.17 -12.84 16.73
CA MET A 1 -19.54 -13.12 15.41
C MET A 1 -18.05 -12.86 15.49
N PRO A 2 -17.17 -13.75 15.04
CA PRO A 2 -15.72 -13.50 15.08
C PRO A 2 -15.33 -12.38 14.14
N ARG A 3 -14.76 -11.30 14.69
CA ARG A 3 -14.29 -10.11 13.99
C ARG A 3 -12.77 -9.99 14.11
N TYR A 4 -12.17 -9.21 13.25
CA TYR A 4 -10.78 -8.78 13.43
C TYR A 4 -10.64 -7.91 14.68
N THR A 5 -9.45 -7.87 15.26
CA THR A 5 -9.16 -6.97 16.39
C THR A 5 -9.27 -5.51 15.96
N LYS A 6 -9.63 -4.62 16.88
CA LYS A 6 -9.71 -3.16 16.59
C LYS A 6 -8.41 -2.62 16.01
N THR A 7 -7.27 -3.09 16.51
CA THR A 7 -5.94 -2.72 16.00
C THR A 7 -5.74 -3.17 14.55
N ALA A 8 -6.12 -4.42 14.20
CA ALA A 8 -6.04 -4.89 12.82
C ALA A 8 -6.90 -4.07 11.86
N MET A 9 -8.12 -3.70 12.29
CA MET A 9 -9.03 -2.84 11.52
C MET A 9 -8.42 -1.44 11.33
N LEU A 10 -7.92 -0.82 12.40
CA LEU A 10 -7.29 0.51 12.34
C LEU A 10 -6.10 0.52 11.38
N LEU A 11 -5.17 -0.42 11.55
CA LEU A 11 -4.00 -0.55 10.68
C LEU A 11 -4.40 -0.79 9.22
N HIS A 12 -5.45 -1.58 8.98
CA HIS A 12 -5.96 -1.83 7.63
C HIS A 12 -6.47 -0.55 6.98
N TRP A 13 -7.41 0.14 7.62
CA TRP A 13 -8.06 1.31 7.04
C TRP A 13 -7.10 2.49 6.89
N LEU A 14 -6.22 2.70 7.88
CA LEU A 14 -5.19 3.74 7.78
C LEU A 14 -4.24 3.47 6.62
N THR A 15 -3.77 2.22 6.47
CA THR A 15 -2.92 1.84 5.33
C THR A 15 -3.64 2.03 4.00
N ALA A 16 -4.91 1.62 3.90
CA ALA A 16 -5.71 1.75 2.68
C ALA A 16 -5.88 3.23 2.28
N LEU A 17 -6.23 4.10 3.22
CA LEU A 17 -6.36 5.54 2.98
C LEU A 17 -5.05 6.17 2.51
N LEU A 18 -3.93 5.83 3.14
CA LEU A 18 -2.62 6.36 2.75
C LEU A 18 -2.18 5.85 1.37
N ILE A 19 -2.47 4.60 1.01
CA ILE A 19 -2.19 4.06 -0.34
C ILE A 19 -2.99 4.83 -1.40
N ILE A 20 -4.28 5.05 -1.16
CA ILE A 20 -5.14 5.82 -2.08
C ILE A 20 -4.63 7.25 -2.22
N ALA A 21 -4.32 7.91 -1.09
CA ALA A 21 -3.76 9.27 -1.11
C ALA A 21 -2.41 9.34 -1.85
N ALA A 22 -1.50 8.39 -1.60
CA ALA A 22 -0.22 8.32 -2.30
C ALA A 22 -0.38 8.11 -3.81
N PHE A 23 -1.33 7.26 -4.22
CA PHE A 23 -1.60 7.00 -5.63
C PHE A 23 -2.04 8.27 -6.36
N PHE A 24 -3.08 8.96 -5.87
CA PHE A 24 -3.55 10.20 -6.50
C PHE A 24 -2.52 11.32 -6.43
N LEU A 25 -1.78 11.45 -5.33
CA LEU A 25 -0.70 12.42 -5.22
C LEU A 25 0.43 12.11 -6.21
N GLY A 26 0.74 10.82 -6.42
CA GLY A 26 1.70 10.35 -7.42
C GLY A 26 1.31 10.76 -8.84
N LEU A 27 0.06 10.53 -9.24
CA LEU A 27 -0.47 10.96 -10.53
C LEU A 27 -0.42 12.48 -10.69
N THR A 28 -0.84 13.22 -9.66
CA THR A 28 -0.87 14.69 -9.69
C THR A 28 0.53 15.29 -9.81
N MET A 29 1.51 14.80 -9.01
CA MET A 29 2.87 15.37 -9.05
C MET A 29 3.57 15.13 -10.39
N VAL A 30 3.27 14.01 -11.06
CA VAL A 30 3.84 13.70 -12.38
C VAL A 30 3.19 14.56 -13.47
N ALA A 31 1.90 14.86 -13.34
CA ALA A 31 1.15 15.69 -14.30
C ALA A 31 1.54 17.18 -14.27
N ILE A 32 2.13 17.70 -13.19
CA ILE A 32 2.60 19.09 -13.12
C ILE A 32 3.78 19.28 -14.07
N PRO A 33 3.69 20.18 -15.09
CA PRO A 33 4.77 20.41 -16.03
C PRO A 33 5.95 21.14 -15.40
N GLY A 34 7.14 20.91 -15.93
CA GLY A 34 8.36 21.61 -15.53
C GLY A 34 8.79 21.35 -14.09
N PHE A 35 9.58 22.27 -13.57
CA PHE A 35 10.11 22.25 -12.20
C PHE A 35 9.50 23.41 -11.41
N SER A 36 8.79 23.13 -10.33
CA SER A 36 8.10 24.15 -9.52
C SER A 36 8.14 23.80 -8.02
N PRO A 37 8.06 24.81 -7.12
CA PRO A 37 7.97 24.58 -5.67
C PRO A 37 6.81 23.67 -5.28
N THR A 38 5.66 23.82 -5.94
CA THR A 38 4.47 22.98 -5.73
C THR A 38 4.74 21.50 -6.08
N LYS A 39 5.38 21.24 -7.21
CA LYS A 39 5.78 19.90 -7.62
C LYS A 39 6.71 19.26 -6.60
N LEU A 40 7.73 20.01 -6.13
CA LEU A 40 8.66 19.52 -5.10
C LEU A 40 7.97 19.19 -3.79
N LYS A 41 7.02 20.03 -3.36
CA LYS A 41 6.20 19.80 -2.17
C LYS A 41 5.41 18.48 -2.28
N TYR A 42 4.80 18.22 -3.45
CA TYR A 42 4.04 16.98 -3.67
C TYR A 42 4.94 15.75 -3.70
N PHE A 43 6.14 15.83 -4.29
CA PHE A 43 7.14 14.78 -4.19
C PHE A 43 7.55 14.49 -2.74
N SER A 44 7.72 15.53 -1.92
CA SER A 44 8.04 15.35 -0.50
C SER A 44 6.90 14.66 0.25
N TRP A 45 5.67 15.10 0.08
CA TRP A 45 4.49 14.47 0.70
C TRP A 45 4.30 13.02 0.24
N HIS A 46 4.46 12.74 -1.05
CA HIS A 46 4.37 11.38 -1.58
C HIS A 46 5.42 10.46 -0.93
N LYS A 47 6.66 10.93 -0.79
CA LYS A 47 7.72 10.17 -0.10
C LYS A 47 7.39 9.94 1.39
N TRP A 48 6.86 10.94 2.09
CA TRP A 48 6.45 10.79 3.50
C TRP A 48 5.34 9.76 3.66
N ILE A 49 4.33 9.82 2.81
CA ILE A 49 3.25 8.83 2.81
C ILE A 49 3.82 7.43 2.51
N GLY A 50 4.72 7.30 1.54
CA GLY A 50 5.37 6.03 1.21
C GLY A 50 6.12 5.41 2.39
N VAL A 51 6.92 6.22 3.12
CA VAL A 51 7.62 5.79 4.35
C VAL A 51 6.62 5.39 5.44
N SER A 52 5.54 6.17 5.61
CA SER A 52 4.48 5.85 6.58
C SER A 52 3.77 4.54 6.26
N VAL A 53 3.45 4.30 4.97
CA VAL A 53 2.87 3.03 4.51
C VAL A 53 3.80 1.86 4.79
N LEU A 54 5.11 2.01 4.55
CA LEU A 54 6.10 0.97 4.87
C LEU A 54 6.14 0.66 6.37
N GLY A 55 6.15 1.68 7.22
CA GLY A 55 6.09 1.51 8.68
C GLY A 55 4.81 0.79 9.13
N LEU A 56 3.65 1.19 8.58
CA LEU A 56 2.38 0.53 8.86
C LEU A 56 2.33 -0.91 8.34
N ALA A 57 2.97 -1.19 7.20
CA ALA A 57 3.09 -2.55 6.65
C ALA A 57 3.85 -3.47 7.61
N VAL A 58 4.97 -2.98 8.18
CA VAL A 58 5.74 -3.70 9.22
C VAL A 58 4.86 -3.95 10.44
N LEU A 59 4.18 -2.93 10.96
CA LEU A 59 3.30 -3.08 12.12
C LEU A 59 2.15 -4.07 11.85
N ARG A 60 1.56 -4.06 10.65
CA ARG A 60 0.52 -5.03 10.24
C ARG A 60 1.06 -6.46 10.17
N ALA A 61 2.26 -6.64 9.62
CA ALA A 61 2.89 -7.96 9.54
C ALA A 61 3.16 -8.49 10.95
N LEU A 62 3.76 -7.70 11.83
CA LEU A 62 4.03 -8.06 13.22
C LEU A 62 2.73 -8.37 13.99
N TRP A 63 1.68 -7.54 13.81
CA TRP A 63 0.38 -7.79 14.43
C TRP A 63 -0.23 -9.11 13.97
N ARG A 64 -0.13 -9.42 12.68
CA ARG A 64 -0.65 -10.67 12.11
C ARG A 64 0.11 -11.91 12.57
N LEU A 65 1.40 -11.80 12.84
CA LEU A 65 2.20 -12.92 13.39
C LEU A 65 1.79 -13.28 14.82
N THR A 66 1.30 -12.30 15.58
CA THR A 66 0.92 -12.48 17.00
C THR A 66 -0.58 -12.67 17.22
N HIS A 67 -1.43 -12.36 16.23
CA HIS A 67 -2.88 -12.40 16.33
C HIS A 67 -3.49 -13.13 15.13
N THR A 68 -3.99 -14.33 15.35
CA THR A 68 -4.64 -15.12 14.30
C THR A 68 -5.89 -14.43 13.78
N PRO A 69 -6.06 -14.30 12.44
CA PRO A 69 -7.29 -13.77 11.89
C PRO A 69 -8.47 -14.70 12.15
N PRO A 70 -9.71 -14.17 12.11
CA PRO A 70 -10.89 -15.00 12.24
C PRO A 70 -10.95 -16.06 11.13
N ALA A 71 -11.38 -17.28 11.47
CA ALA A 71 -11.54 -18.37 10.51
C ALA A 71 -12.40 -17.94 9.29
N PRO A 72 -12.14 -18.48 8.10
CA PRO A 72 -12.96 -18.25 6.93
C PRO A 72 -14.43 -18.62 7.18
N LEU A 73 -15.35 -18.00 6.44
CA LEU A 73 -16.75 -18.38 6.52
C LEU A 73 -16.97 -19.70 5.78
N ALA A 74 -17.62 -20.66 6.43
CA ALA A 74 -17.92 -21.98 5.84
C ALA A 74 -18.83 -21.88 4.59
N SER A 75 -19.55 -20.79 4.43
CA SER A 75 -20.41 -20.53 3.26
C SER A 75 -19.65 -20.15 1.99
N ILE A 76 -18.35 -19.83 2.09
CA ILE A 76 -17.55 -19.40 0.93
C ILE A 76 -17.01 -20.65 0.21
N PRO A 77 -17.24 -20.79 -1.12
CA PRO A 77 -16.70 -21.90 -1.90
C PRO A 77 -15.16 -21.98 -1.82
N PRO A 78 -14.56 -23.19 -1.86
CA PRO A 78 -13.11 -23.36 -1.70
C PRO A 78 -12.28 -22.58 -2.73
N LEU A 79 -12.76 -22.44 -3.97
CA LEU A 79 -12.07 -21.66 -4.99
C LEU A 79 -12.03 -20.17 -4.66
N GLN A 80 -13.16 -19.60 -4.20
CA GLN A 80 -13.21 -18.18 -3.79
C GLN A 80 -12.30 -17.94 -2.59
N HIS A 81 -12.23 -18.89 -1.67
CA HIS A 81 -11.32 -18.80 -0.52
C HIS A 81 -9.85 -18.74 -0.97
N LYS A 82 -9.42 -19.64 -1.87
CA LYS A 82 -8.05 -19.63 -2.42
C LYS A 82 -7.73 -18.33 -3.16
N LEU A 83 -8.67 -17.82 -3.95
CA LEU A 83 -8.51 -16.54 -4.65
C LEU A 83 -8.39 -15.36 -3.68
N ALA A 84 -9.20 -15.32 -2.63
CA ALA A 84 -9.11 -14.30 -1.58
C ALA A 84 -7.78 -14.37 -0.83
N GLU A 85 -7.29 -15.56 -0.52
CA GLU A 85 -5.99 -15.77 0.11
C GLU A 85 -4.85 -15.30 -0.79
N GLY A 86 -4.86 -15.68 -2.07
CA GLY A 86 -3.89 -15.21 -3.06
C GLY A 86 -3.89 -13.69 -3.22
N MET A 87 -5.08 -13.06 -3.24
CA MET A 87 -5.22 -11.60 -3.26
C MET A 87 -4.58 -10.96 -2.02
N HIS A 88 -4.77 -11.51 -0.84
CA HIS A 88 -4.14 -11.00 0.37
C HIS A 88 -2.61 -11.13 0.34
N TYR A 89 -2.07 -12.26 -0.13
CA TYR A 89 -0.62 -12.41 -0.31
C TYR A 89 -0.06 -11.38 -1.31
N LEU A 90 -0.74 -11.19 -2.45
CA LEU A 90 -0.36 -10.17 -3.44
C LEU A 90 -0.36 -8.77 -2.82
N LEU A 91 -1.42 -8.38 -2.11
CA LEU A 91 -1.50 -7.08 -1.45
C LEU A 91 -0.43 -6.91 -0.37
N TYR A 92 -0.15 -7.94 0.43
CA TYR A 92 0.96 -7.90 1.40
C TYR A 92 2.31 -7.73 0.72
N PHE A 93 2.57 -8.42 -0.38
CA PHE A 93 3.78 -8.20 -1.17
C PHE A 93 3.87 -6.75 -1.66
N LEU A 94 2.79 -6.23 -2.24
CA LEU A 94 2.77 -4.91 -2.85
C LEU A 94 2.89 -3.76 -1.84
N ILE A 95 2.34 -3.88 -0.62
CA ILE A 95 2.48 -2.83 0.40
C ILE A 95 3.94 -2.66 0.89
N PHE A 96 4.81 -3.64 0.68
CA PHE A 96 6.25 -3.53 0.88
C PHE A 96 6.98 -3.13 -0.42
N ALA A 97 6.69 -3.82 -1.53
CA ALA A 97 7.43 -3.65 -2.78
C ALA A 97 7.26 -2.23 -3.37
N VAL A 98 6.05 -1.65 -3.32
CA VAL A 98 5.80 -0.30 -3.86
C VAL A 98 6.60 0.77 -3.11
N PRO A 99 6.51 0.94 -1.79
CA PRO A 99 7.28 1.98 -1.11
C PRO A 99 8.80 1.72 -1.16
N LEU A 100 9.25 0.47 -1.12
CA LEU A 100 10.67 0.14 -1.25
C LEU A 100 11.20 0.51 -2.64
N SER A 101 10.48 0.18 -3.72
CA SER A 101 10.90 0.56 -5.08
C SER A 101 10.99 2.08 -5.25
N GLY A 102 10.04 2.84 -4.67
CA GLY A 102 10.08 4.32 -4.65
C GLY A 102 11.24 4.88 -3.82
N TYR A 103 11.56 4.23 -2.72
CA TYR A 103 12.70 4.56 -1.87
C TYR A 103 14.03 4.41 -2.63
N PHE A 104 14.25 3.23 -3.22
CA PHE A 104 15.44 2.97 -4.04
C PHE A 104 15.51 3.90 -5.26
N TYR A 105 14.38 4.10 -5.95
CA TYR A 105 14.30 5.06 -7.07
C TYR A 105 14.77 6.46 -6.69
N THR A 106 14.35 6.94 -5.52
CA THR A 106 14.70 8.28 -5.02
C THR A 106 16.21 8.41 -4.76
N TYR A 107 16.83 7.40 -4.14
CA TYR A 107 18.29 7.41 -3.91
C TYR A 107 19.10 7.20 -5.19
N ALA A 108 18.68 6.32 -6.11
CA ALA A 108 19.29 6.20 -7.42
C ALA A 108 19.23 7.52 -8.22
N ALA A 109 18.23 8.36 -7.95
CA ALA A 109 18.13 9.70 -8.51
C ALA A 109 19.03 10.75 -7.84
N GLY A 110 19.80 10.39 -6.81
CA GLY A 110 20.64 11.32 -6.04
C GLY A 110 19.86 12.25 -5.10
N VAL A 111 18.59 11.94 -4.80
CA VAL A 111 17.74 12.79 -3.96
C VAL A 111 17.53 12.13 -2.59
N PRO A 112 17.88 12.78 -1.46
CA PRO A 112 17.65 12.22 -0.15
C PRO A 112 16.15 12.15 0.18
N VAL A 113 15.78 11.15 0.97
CA VAL A 113 14.46 11.05 1.59
C VAL A 113 14.53 11.68 2.99
N VAL A 114 14.00 12.90 3.15
CA VAL A 114 13.90 13.58 4.44
C VAL A 114 12.47 13.43 4.94
N TYR A 115 12.26 12.52 5.90
CA TYR A 115 10.92 12.22 6.42
C TYR A 115 10.40 13.38 7.26
N LEU A 116 9.20 13.86 6.92
CA LEU A 116 8.52 15.03 7.51
C LEU A 116 9.36 16.32 7.53
N GLY A 117 10.43 16.40 6.71
CA GLY A 117 11.36 17.52 6.74
C GLY A 117 12.31 17.54 7.96
N LEU A 118 12.27 16.50 8.80
CA LEU A 118 12.99 16.46 10.09
C LEU A 118 14.12 15.41 10.10
N TRP A 119 13.89 14.26 9.52
CA TRP A 119 14.82 13.13 9.62
C TRP A 119 15.22 12.61 8.25
N GLN A 120 16.51 12.69 7.95
CA GLN A 120 17.05 12.09 6.74
C GLN A 120 17.16 10.57 6.91
N MET A 121 16.43 9.85 6.06
CA MET A 121 16.48 8.39 6.03
C MET A 121 17.84 7.90 5.50
N PRO A 122 18.32 6.72 5.90
CA PRO A 122 19.61 6.20 5.46
C PRO A 122 19.70 6.04 3.95
N ALA A 123 20.82 6.47 3.36
CA ALA A 123 21.13 6.18 1.96
C ALA A 123 21.56 4.71 1.84
N VAL A 124 20.80 3.90 1.10
CA VAL A 124 21.02 2.46 0.96
C VAL A 124 21.73 2.11 -0.36
N ILE A 125 21.72 3.03 -1.33
CA ILE A 125 22.41 2.90 -2.62
C ILE A 125 23.00 4.26 -3.04
N ALA A 126 24.04 4.23 -3.86
CA ALA A 126 24.59 5.43 -4.49
C ALA A 126 23.70 5.91 -5.66
N PRO A 127 23.82 7.20 -6.06
CA PRO A 127 23.20 7.70 -7.28
C PRO A 127 23.68 6.92 -8.51
N ASP A 128 22.75 6.48 -9.35
CA ASP A 128 23.00 5.71 -10.56
C ASP A 128 21.89 5.99 -11.60
N PRO A 129 22.22 6.63 -12.75
CA PRO A 129 21.24 7.00 -13.77
C PRO A 129 20.55 5.80 -14.44
N GLU A 130 21.25 4.68 -14.66
CA GLU A 130 20.67 3.47 -15.28
C GLU A 130 19.71 2.78 -14.31
N LEU A 131 20.17 2.59 -13.08
CA LEU A 131 19.33 2.03 -12.01
C LEU A 131 18.11 2.91 -11.75
N LYS A 132 18.25 4.23 -11.76
CA LYS A 132 17.14 5.18 -11.66
C LYS A 132 16.08 4.93 -12.74
N ALA A 133 16.48 4.76 -14.01
CA ALA A 133 15.55 4.53 -15.11
C ALA A 133 14.79 3.22 -14.92
N THR A 134 15.49 2.16 -14.54
CA THR A 134 14.92 0.85 -14.23
C THR A 134 13.94 0.91 -13.06
N LEU A 135 14.36 1.50 -11.94
CA LEU A 135 13.52 1.60 -10.73
C LEU A 135 12.29 2.50 -10.92
N LYS A 136 12.37 3.53 -11.77
CA LYS A 136 11.21 4.31 -12.18
C LYS A 136 10.15 3.43 -12.84
N THR A 137 10.56 2.58 -13.78
CA THR A 137 9.66 1.65 -14.48
C THR A 137 9.09 0.60 -13.53
N VAL A 138 9.95 0.01 -12.69
CA VAL A 138 9.53 -0.96 -11.66
C VAL A 138 8.50 -0.34 -10.71
N HIS A 139 8.79 0.85 -10.18
CA HIS A 139 7.85 1.54 -9.27
C HIS A 139 6.51 1.83 -9.96
N TYR A 140 6.52 2.27 -11.22
CA TYR A 140 5.30 2.50 -11.99
C TYR A 140 4.48 1.21 -12.16
N ILE A 141 5.10 0.11 -12.60
CA ILE A 141 4.43 -1.18 -12.79
C ILE A 141 3.84 -1.68 -11.48
N LEU A 142 4.63 -1.69 -10.39
CA LEU A 142 4.16 -2.12 -9.08
C LEU A 142 2.99 -1.25 -8.57
N THR A 143 3.04 0.06 -8.81
CA THR A 143 1.99 1.00 -8.41
C THR A 143 0.69 0.73 -9.18
N MET A 144 0.76 0.50 -10.50
CA MET A 144 -0.42 0.16 -11.31
C MET A 144 -1.00 -1.20 -10.91
N THR A 145 -0.15 -2.19 -10.65
CA THR A 145 -0.57 -3.50 -10.13
C THR A 145 -1.26 -3.37 -8.77
N MET A 146 -0.70 -2.55 -7.87
CA MET A 146 -1.32 -2.25 -6.57
C MET A 146 -2.70 -1.61 -6.75
N ALA A 147 -2.84 -0.62 -7.63
CA ALA A 147 -4.12 0.04 -7.89
C ALA A 147 -5.17 -0.96 -8.40
N ALA A 148 -4.82 -1.80 -9.37
CA ALA A 148 -5.70 -2.84 -9.89
C ALA A 148 -6.09 -3.86 -8.80
N ALA A 149 -5.13 -4.31 -7.99
CA ALA A 149 -5.37 -5.25 -6.90
C ALA A 149 -6.28 -4.65 -5.81
N VAL A 150 -6.08 -3.38 -5.45
CA VAL A 150 -6.93 -2.67 -4.47
C VAL A 150 -8.36 -2.53 -4.99
N VAL A 151 -8.55 -2.16 -6.27
CA VAL A 151 -9.88 -2.09 -6.90
C VAL A 151 -10.54 -3.46 -6.89
N ALA A 152 -9.85 -4.51 -7.33
CA ALA A 152 -10.41 -5.87 -7.35
C ALA A 152 -10.77 -6.36 -5.92
N HIS A 153 -9.91 -6.08 -4.92
CA HIS A 153 -10.16 -6.41 -3.52
C HIS A 153 -11.40 -5.69 -2.97
N ALA A 154 -11.53 -4.39 -3.25
CA ALA A 154 -12.69 -3.60 -2.81
C ALA A 154 -13.98 -4.09 -3.49
N LEU A 155 -13.96 -4.35 -4.79
CA LEU A 155 -15.12 -4.89 -5.53
C LEU A 155 -15.52 -6.28 -5.01
N ALA A 156 -14.56 -7.15 -4.68
CA ALA A 156 -14.86 -8.44 -4.07
C ALA A 156 -15.53 -8.27 -2.70
N ALA A 157 -15.05 -7.35 -1.85
CA ALA A 157 -15.66 -7.06 -0.56
C ALA A 157 -17.08 -6.50 -0.69
N LEU A 158 -17.32 -5.62 -1.69
CA LEU A 158 -18.65 -5.09 -2.00
C LEU A 158 -19.58 -6.18 -2.55
N LYS A 159 -19.07 -7.08 -3.41
CA LYS A 159 -19.83 -8.25 -3.89
C LYS A 159 -20.30 -9.10 -2.71
N HIS A 160 -19.41 -9.45 -1.78
CA HIS A 160 -19.76 -10.19 -0.57
C HIS A 160 -20.84 -9.49 0.25
N HIS A 161 -20.78 -8.16 0.35
CA HIS A 161 -21.74 -7.38 1.14
C HIS A 161 -23.12 -7.26 0.49
N PHE A 162 -23.17 -6.90 -0.82
CA PHE A 162 -24.43 -6.55 -1.49
C PHE A 162 -25.07 -7.74 -2.24
N ILE A 163 -24.25 -8.65 -2.82
CA ILE A 163 -24.73 -9.76 -3.66
C ILE A 163 -24.84 -11.02 -2.81
N ASP A 164 -23.71 -11.45 -2.19
CA ASP A 164 -23.68 -12.68 -1.38
C ASP A 164 -24.34 -12.47 0.00
N ARG A 165 -24.49 -11.21 0.42
CA ARG A 165 -25.11 -10.78 1.69
C ARG A 165 -24.49 -11.45 2.92
N ASP A 166 -23.19 -11.74 2.85
CA ASP A 166 -22.45 -12.30 3.96
C ASP A 166 -21.79 -11.22 4.85
N ILE A 167 -21.09 -11.67 5.88
CA ILE A 167 -20.51 -10.77 6.88
C ILE A 167 -19.04 -10.41 6.60
N THR A 168 -18.46 -10.80 5.45
CA THR A 168 -17.03 -10.64 5.14
C THR A 168 -16.58 -9.20 5.35
N LEU A 169 -17.24 -8.23 4.72
CA LEU A 169 -16.92 -6.81 4.89
C LEU A 169 -17.16 -6.33 6.32
N LYS A 170 -18.27 -6.73 6.95
CA LYS A 170 -18.63 -6.32 8.32
C LYS A 170 -17.60 -6.75 9.36
N ARG A 171 -16.83 -7.82 9.13
CA ARG A 171 -15.77 -8.29 10.02
C ARG A 171 -14.58 -7.33 10.09
N MET A 172 -14.42 -6.44 9.09
CA MET A 172 -13.33 -5.47 8.99
C MET A 172 -13.80 -4.02 9.22
N LEU A 173 -15.11 -3.78 9.39
CA LEU A 173 -15.63 -2.46 9.72
C LEU A 173 -15.56 -2.18 11.23
N PRO A 174 -15.17 -0.97 11.66
CA PRO A 174 -15.03 -0.58 13.07
C PRO A 174 -16.39 -0.25 13.74
N LEU A 175 -17.46 -0.97 13.37
CA LEU A 175 -18.82 -0.78 13.90
C LEU A 175 -19.08 -1.60 15.15
#